data_47ce1acf4c40fc7b39218fdf0cea58fb
#
_entry.id   47ce1acf4c40fc7b39218fdf0cea58fb
#
_cell.length_a   1.000
_cell.length_b   1.000
_cell.length_c   1.000
_cell.angle_alpha   90.00
_cell.angle_beta   90.00
_cell.angle_gamma   90.00
#
_symmetry.space_group_name_H-M   'P 1'
#
loop_
_entity.id
_entity.type
_entity.pdbx_description
1 polymer ?
#
loop_
_entity_poly.entity_id
_entity_poly.type
_entity_poly.pdbx_seq_one_letter_code
_entity_poly.pdbx_strand_id
1 'polypeptide(L)'
;LLALLLGEDRVANLRELAPKLPEERRILLETVSHVLPDLTPELSEKPTRFWLEMLANTGRSVDNLWQDIKSLLGFIGLALETLLGTLFRPSRWRITSLIANIQQIGLNAVPIIMLLTFLVGAVIAFLGATVLTTFGAGIFTVDLVVFSFLREFAVLLTAILMAGRTASAFTAEIGLMKANEEIDAIQTLGLNPVELLVLPRVLALLISLPMLTFIGMVCGIFGGMVVCALTLDISP
;
A
#
# COMPACT_ATOMS: atom_id res chain seq x y z
N LEU A 1 27.34 23.61 -12.66
CA LEU A 1 28.19 22.59 -13.30
C LEU A 1 29.66 23.08 -13.43
N LEU A 2 29.91 24.27 -13.95
CA LEU A 2 31.27 24.85 -14.09
C LEU A 2 31.92 25.11 -12.72
N ALA A 3 31.18 25.60 -11.73
CA ALA A 3 31.69 25.84 -10.37
C ALA A 3 32.01 24.53 -9.64
N LEU A 4 31.24 23.47 -9.87
CA LEU A 4 31.49 22.12 -9.33
C LEU A 4 32.72 21.44 -9.95
N LEU A 5 33.03 21.76 -11.23
CA LEU A 5 34.17 21.17 -11.92
C LEU A 5 35.49 21.87 -11.62
N LEU A 6 35.45 23.14 -11.22
CA LEU A 6 36.66 23.96 -11.05
C LEU A 6 37.22 23.98 -9.62
N GLY A 7 36.42 23.70 -8.59
CA GLY A 7 36.85 23.81 -7.18
C GLY A 7 37.09 25.27 -6.72
N GLU A 8 37.07 25.49 -5.41
CA GLU A 8 37.15 26.81 -4.78
C GLU A 8 38.38 27.62 -5.20
N ASP A 9 39.58 27.01 -5.26
CA ASP A 9 40.85 27.67 -5.55
C ASP A 9 40.96 28.20 -6.98
N ARG A 10 40.17 27.67 -7.91
CA ARG A 10 40.21 28.09 -9.32
C ARG A 10 39.12 29.11 -9.66
N VAL A 11 38.08 29.24 -8.85
CA VAL A 11 37.02 30.23 -9.02
C VAL A 11 37.57 31.63 -8.67
N ALA A 12 38.51 31.72 -7.73
CA ALA A 12 39.22 32.97 -7.41
C ALA A 12 40.02 33.55 -8.61
N ASN A 13 40.47 32.72 -9.54
CA ASN A 13 41.26 33.11 -10.71
C ASN A 13 40.43 33.13 -12.01
N LEU A 14 39.12 33.29 -11.92
CA LEU A 14 38.20 33.34 -13.07
C LEU A 14 38.52 34.43 -14.08
N ARG A 15 39.22 35.51 -13.66
CA ARG A 15 39.70 36.59 -14.56
C ARG A 15 40.76 36.09 -15.53
N GLU A 16 41.61 35.18 -15.12
CA GLU A 16 42.69 34.60 -15.96
C GLU A 16 42.19 33.46 -16.84
N LEU A 17 41.27 32.63 -16.30
CA LEU A 17 40.76 31.42 -16.97
C LEU A 17 39.71 31.72 -18.04
N ALA A 18 38.92 32.79 -17.89
CA ALA A 18 37.86 33.12 -18.83
C ALA A 18 37.67 34.63 -19.04
N PRO A 19 38.56 35.30 -19.76
CA PRO A 19 38.54 36.76 -19.95
C PRO A 19 37.31 37.28 -20.73
N LYS A 20 36.59 36.42 -21.44
CA LYS A 20 35.41 36.77 -22.26
C LYS A 20 34.08 36.60 -21.57
N LEU A 21 34.03 36.25 -20.27
CA LEU A 21 32.78 36.11 -19.55
C LEU A 21 32.17 37.48 -19.20
N PRO A 22 30.87 37.74 -19.50
CA PRO A 22 30.16 38.93 -19.06
C PRO A 22 30.20 39.08 -17.53
N GLU A 23 30.32 40.34 -17.06
CA GLU A 23 30.45 40.63 -15.62
C GLU A 23 29.31 40.07 -14.78
N GLU A 24 28.08 40.09 -15.30
CA GLU A 24 26.90 39.55 -14.63
C GLU A 24 27.03 38.05 -14.32
N ARG A 25 27.57 37.27 -15.25
CA ARG A 25 27.80 35.83 -15.07
C ARG A 25 28.95 35.52 -14.13
N ARG A 26 29.90 36.45 -14.03
CA ARG A 26 31.04 36.35 -13.12
C ARG A 26 30.59 36.53 -11.67
N ILE A 27 29.74 37.53 -11.39
CA ILE A 27 29.16 37.79 -10.09
C ILE A 27 28.30 36.60 -9.63
N LEU A 28 27.53 36.03 -10.54
CA LEU A 28 26.73 34.82 -10.25
C LEU A 28 27.62 33.62 -9.89
N LEU A 29 28.73 33.40 -10.61
CA LEU A 29 29.63 32.29 -10.32
C LEU A 29 30.36 32.50 -8.98
N GLU A 30 30.72 33.74 -8.66
CA GLU A 30 31.35 34.10 -7.39
C GLU A 30 30.38 33.91 -6.21
N THR A 31 29.14 34.37 -6.37
CA THR A 31 28.07 34.17 -5.36
C THR A 31 27.74 32.66 -5.15
N VAL A 32 27.64 31.91 -6.23
CA VAL A 32 27.38 30.48 -6.17
C VAL A 32 28.56 29.71 -5.54
N SER A 33 29.82 30.13 -5.80
CA SER A 33 30.99 29.48 -5.21
C SER A 33 31.07 29.68 -3.69
N HIS A 34 30.61 30.84 -3.19
CA HIS A 34 30.53 31.09 -1.74
C HIS A 34 29.42 30.30 -1.00
N VAL A 35 28.35 29.92 -1.69
CA VAL A 35 27.25 29.17 -1.15
C VAL A 35 27.42 27.64 -1.31
N LEU A 36 28.25 27.22 -2.26
CA LEU A 36 28.54 25.80 -2.55
C LEU A 36 29.18 25.03 -1.38
N PRO A 37 30.10 25.60 -0.57
CA PRO A 37 30.66 24.88 0.58
C PRO A 37 29.59 24.43 1.60
N ASP A 38 28.53 25.21 1.78
CA ASP A 38 27.43 24.90 2.68
C ASP A 38 26.47 23.82 2.09
N LEU A 39 26.51 23.61 0.78
CA LEU A 39 25.64 22.65 0.08
C LEU A 39 26.33 21.34 -0.29
N THR A 40 27.67 21.30 -0.27
CA THR A 40 28.41 20.06 -0.39
C THR A 40 28.45 19.37 0.97
N PRO A 41 27.67 18.29 1.19
CA PRO A 41 27.96 17.42 2.32
C PRO A 41 29.41 16.97 2.13
N GLU A 42 30.22 17.14 3.19
CA GLU A 42 31.63 16.75 3.22
C GLU A 42 31.85 15.43 2.50
N LEU A 43 32.26 15.50 1.22
CA LEU A 43 32.86 14.37 0.50
C LEU A 43 34.29 14.16 1.00
N SER A 44 34.48 14.24 2.32
CA SER A 44 35.64 13.70 2.99
C SER A 44 35.41 12.20 3.14
N GLU A 45 35.38 11.49 2.01
CA GLU A 45 35.52 10.06 2.00
C GLU A 45 36.96 9.71 2.43
N LYS A 46 37.18 9.64 3.77
CA LYS A 46 38.25 8.79 4.27
C LYS A 46 37.96 7.38 3.73
N PRO A 47 38.97 6.66 3.22
CA PRO A 47 38.79 5.29 2.75
C PRO A 47 38.37 4.45 3.95
N THR A 48 37.09 4.42 4.19
CA THR A 48 36.46 3.57 5.20
C THR A 48 36.56 2.13 4.68
N ARG A 49 37.04 1.22 5.51
CA ARG A 49 37.10 -0.20 5.17
C ARG A 49 35.73 -0.61 4.65
N PHE A 50 35.65 -1.25 3.52
CA PHE A 50 34.43 -1.76 2.86
C PHE A 50 33.39 -2.37 3.85
N TRP A 51 33.88 -3.07 4.86
CA TRP A 51 33.08 -3.65 5.93
C TRP A 51 32.38 -2.60 6.82
N LEU A 52 33.03 -1.46 7.09
CA LEU A 52 32.46 -0.38 7.90
C LEU A 52 31.36 0.36 7.12
N GLU A 53 31.52 0.53 5.82
CA GLU A 53 30.47 1.10 4.97
C GLU A 53 29.28 0.16 4.85
N MET A 54 29.53 -1.15 4.72
CA MET A 54 28.47 -2.14 4.69
C MET A 54 27.68 -2.16 6.01
N LEU A 55 28.35 -2.10 7.14
CA LEU A 55 27.72 -2.00 8.47
C LEU A 55 26.96 -0.67 8.64
N ALA A 56 27.56 0.45 8.24
CA ALA A 56 26.92 1.76 8.33
C ALA A 56 25.69 1.86 7.43
N ASN A 57 25.74 1.28 6.23
CA ASN A 57 24.59 1.22 5.33
C ASN A 57 23.48 0.32 5.88
N THR A 58 23.84 -0.84 6.42
CA THR A 58 22.90 -1.74 7.09
C THR A 58 22.26 -1.06 8.30
N GLY A 59 23.06 -0.38 9.14
CA GLY A 59 22.57 0.37 10.30
C GLY A 59 21.59 1.47 9.89
N ARG A 60 21.91 2.24 8.85
CA ARG A 60 21.00 3.29 8.30
C ARG A 60 19.71 2.68 7.75
N SER A 61 19.80 1.54 7.06
CA SER A 61 18.60 0.86 6.56
C SER A 61 17.69 0.36 7.68
N VAL A 62 18.27 -0.16 8.77
CA VAL A 62 17.52 -0.58 9.97
C VAL A 62 16.88 0.62 10.67
N ASP A 63 17.61 1.73 10.80
CA ASP A 63 17.07 2.94 11.43
C ASP A 63 15.94 3.57 10.61
N ASN A 64 16.09 3.64 9.30
CA ASN A 64 15.04 4.07 8.38
C ASN A 64 13.81 3.17 8.50
N LEU A 65 14.00 1.85 8.47
CA LEU A 65 12.90 0.89 8.65
C LEU A 65 12.19 1.08 10.00
N TRP A 66 12.95 1.35 11.07
CA TRP A 66 12.39 1.60 12.39
C TRP A 66 11.58 2.91 12.43
N GLN A 67 12.05 3.94 11.77
CA GLN A 67 11.34 5.21 11.64
C GLN A 67 10.05 5.04 10.80
N ASP A 68 10.12 4.27 9.71
CA ASP A 68 8.94 3.94 8.89
C ASP A 68 7.89 3.16 9.69
N ILE A 69 8.32 2.17 10.49
CA ILE A 69 7.41 1.41 11.37
C ILE A 69 6.77 2.33 12.42
N LYS A 70 7.55 3.22 13.05
CA LYS A 70 6.99 4.20 14.01
C LYS A 70 5.99 5.13 13.36
N SER A 71 6.29 5.61 12.15
CA SER A 71 5.40 6.47 11.37
C SER A 71 4.09 5.75 11.02
N LEU A 72 4.17 4.50 10.59
CA LEU A 72 3.00 3.66 10.31
C LEU A 72 2.16 3.42 11.57
N LEU A 73 2.79 3.08 12.69
CA LEU A 73 2.09 2.88 13.97
C LEU A 73 1.43 4.17 14.45
N GLY A 74 2.11 5.30 14.30
CA GLY A 74 1.55 6.62 14.60
C GLY A 74 0.31 6.93 13.76
N PHE A 75 0.38 6.67 12.45
CA PHE A 75 -0.75 6.83 11.54
C PHE A 75 -1.93 5.90 11.88
N ILE A 76 -1.65 4.63 12.18
CA ILE A 76 -2.68 3.67 12.61
C ILE A 76 -3.32 4.14 13.91
N GLY A 77 -2.53 4.61 14.88
CA GLY A 77 -3.03 5.16 16.15
C GLY A 77 -3.96 6.34 15.93
N LEU A 78 -3.55 7.30 15.10
CA LEU A 78 -4.36 8.47 14.75
C LEU A 78 -5.64 8.08 13.99
N ALA A 79 -5.58 7.12 13.09
CA ALA A 79 -6.74 6.61 12.36
C ALA A 79 -7.73 5.90 13.31
N LEU A 80 -7.23 5.10 14.26
CA LEU A 80 -8.05 4.44 15.29
C LEU A 80 -8.68 5.44 16.27
N GLU A 81 -7.93 6.42 16.73
CA GLU A 81 -8.45 7.50 17.59
C GLU A 81 -9.57 8.26 16.90
N THR A 82 -9.35 8.63 15.63
CA THR A 82 -10.36 9.34 14.82
C THR A 82 -11.57 8.45 14.57
N LEU A 83 -11.38 7.17 14.30
CA LEU A 83 -12.45 6.18 14.11
C LEU A 83 -13.31 6.05 15.36
N LEU A 84 -12.68 5.84 16.52
CA LEU A 84 -13.37 5.73 17.80
C LEU A 84 -14.11 7.03 18.15
N GLY A 85 -13.45 8.18 17.99
CA GLY A 85 -14.06 9.48 18.23
C GLY A 85 -15.28 9.76 17.35
N THR A 86 -15.26 9.30 16.10
CA THR A 86 -16.35 9.49 15.14
C THR A 86 -17.46 8.45 15.33
N LEU A 87 -17.12 7.23 15.72
CA LEU A 87 -18.11 6.17 15.99
C LEU A 87 -19.11 6.61 17.07
N PHE A 88 -18.64 7.32 18.11
CA PHE A 88 -19.49 7.87 19.19
C PHE A 88 -20.19 9.19 18.83
N ARG A 89 -19.97 9.74 17.61
CA ARG A 89 -20.59 10.99 17.15
C ARG A 89 -21.25 10.84 15.78
N PRO A 90 -22.43 10.21 15.69
CA PRO A 90 -23.09 9.89 14.42
C PRO A 90 -23.48 11.15 13.61
N SER A 91 -23.58 12.32 14.24
CA SER A 91 -23.84 13.60 13.56
C SER A 91 -22.72 14.04 12.61
N ARG A 92 -21.52 13.46 12.72
CA ARG A 92 -20.37 13.74 11.83
C ARG A 92 -20.22 12.73 10.70
N TRP A 93 -21.09 11.73 10.65
CA TRP A 93 -21.03 10.73 9.60
C TRP A 93 -21.43 11.30 8.24
N ARG A 94 -20.52 11.29 7.33
CA ARG A 94 -20.79 11.66 5.92
C ARG A 94 -21.37 10.45 5.19
N ILE A 95 -22.65 10.15 5.43
CA ILE A 95 -23.33 8.95 4.93
C ILE A 95 -23.22 8.84 3.42
N THR A 96 -23.34 9.94 2.68
CA THR A 96 -23.21 9.94 1.22
C THR A 96 -21.83 9.47 0.76
N SER A 97 -20.75 9.96 1.41
CA SER A 97 -19.38 9.53 1.10
C SER A 97 -19.17 8.07 1.48
N LEU A 98 -19.71 7.62 2.61
CA LEU A 98 -19.65 6.24 3.06
C LEU A 98 -20.33 5.29 2.07
N ILE A 99 -21.54 5.60 1.62
CA ILE A 99 -22.29 4.78 0.65
C ILE A 99 -21.56 4.72 -0.69
N ALA A 100 -21.03 5.85 -1.18
CA ALA A 100 -20.24 5.88 -2.41
C ALA A 100 -18.99 4.99 -2.32
N ASN A 101 -18.28 5.03 -1.18
CA ASN A 101 -17.12 4.17 -0.94
C ASN A 101 -17.53 2.69 -0.82
N ILE A 102 -18.63 2.35 -0.15
CA ILE A 102 -19.15 0.97 -0.08
C ILE A 102 -19.48 0.45 -1.49
N GLN A 103 -20.09 1.27 -2.33
CA GLN A 103 -20.38 0.90 -3.71
C GLN A 103 -19.10 0.66 -4.51
N GLN A 104 -18.14 1.55 -4.41
CA GLN A 104 -16.88 1.48 -5.15
C GLN A 104 -15.99 0.31 -4.69
N ILE A 105 -15.86 0.13 -3.37
CA ILE A 105 -15.01 -0.91 -2.77
C ILE A 105 -15.72 -2.26 -2.76
N GLY A 106 -16.98 -2.30 -2.30
CA GLY A 106 -17.75 -3.52 -2.10
C GLY A 106 -18.30 -4.07 -3.40
N LEU A 107 -19.29 -3.39 -4.00
CA LEU A 107 -20.02 -3.93 -5.15
C LEU A 107 -19.12 -4.20 -6.37
N ASN A 108 -18.17 -3.34 -6.65
CA ASN A 108 -17.24 -3.53 -7.76
C ASN A 108 -16.22 -4.68 -7.54
N ALA A 109 -16.08 -5.16 -6.31
CA ALA A 109 -15.23 -6.30 -5.99
C ALA A 109 -15.99 -7.64 -6.02
N VAL A 110 -17.31 -7.63 -5.92
CA VAL A 110 -18.14 -8.85 -5.88
C VAL A 110 -17.86 -9.80 -7.04
N PRO A 111 -17.87 -9.39 -8.32
CA PRO A 111 -17.68 -10.32 -9.44
C PRO A 111 -16.32 -11.03 -9.40
N ILE A 112 -15.28 -10.30 -9.01
CA ILE A 112 -13.91 -10.84 -8.96
C ILE A 112 -13.79 -11.83 -7.80
N ILE A 113 -14.36 -11.51 -6.63
CA ILE A 113 -14.34 -12.39 -5.46
C ILE A 113 -15.13 -13.67 -5.73
N MET A 114 -16.33 -13.54 -6.31
CA MET A 114 -17.15 -14.69 -6.68
C MET A 114 -16.41 -15.62 -7.62
N LEU A 115 -15.84 -15.10 -8.68
CA LEU A 115 -15.11 -15.90 -9.67
C LEU A 115 -13.87 -16.58 -9.04
N LEU A 116 -13.06 -15.79 -8.30
CA LEU A 116 -11.84 -16.31 -7.70
C LEU A 116 -12.13 -17.41 -6.67
N THR A 117 -13.06 -17.15 -5.75
CA THR A 117 -13.39 -18.13 -4.69
C THR A 117 -14.05 -19.37 -5.26
N PHE A 118 -14.90 -19.22 -6.29
CA PHE A 118 -15.49 -20.36 -7.02
C PHE A 118 -14.40 -21.24 -7.64
N LEU A 119 -13.45 -20.65 -8.38
CA LEU A 119 -12.36 -21.40 -9.00
C LEU A 119 -11.46 -22.07 -7.97
N VAL A 120 -11.12 -21.39 -6.89
CA VAL A 120 -10.29 -21.96 -5.81
C VAL A 120 -11.04 -23.12 -5.14
N GLY A 121 -12.34 -22.97 -4.88
CA GLY A 121 -13.18 -24.05 -4.35
C GLY A 121 -13.22 -25.28 -5.25
N ALA A 122 -13.38 -25.04 -6.54
CA ALA A 122 -13.35 -26.12 -7.56
C ALA A 122 -11.99 -26.85 -7.58
N VAL A 123 -10.88 -26.12 -7.53
CA VAL A 123 -9.52 -26.70 -7.52
C VAL A 123 -9.29 -27.51 -6.25
N ILE A 124 -9.67 -27.00 -5.07
CA ILE A 124 -9.51 -27.72 -3.80
C ILE A 124 -10.34 -29.00 -3.80
N ALA A 125 -11.59 -28.93 -4.30
CA ALA A 125 -12.44 -30.10 -4.43
C ALA A 125 -11.82 -31.16 -5.37
N PHE A 126 -11.32 -30.75 -6.53
CA PHE A 126 -10.69 -31.66 -7.47
C PHE A 126 -9.44 -32.35 -6.90
N LEU A 127 -8.55 -31.56 -6.29
CA LEU A 127 -7.34 -32.12 -5.64
C LEU A 127 -7.72 -33.01 -4.45
N GLY A 128 -8.68 -32.57 -3.62
CA GLY A 128 -9.17 -33.33 -2.48
C GLY A 128 -9.80 -34.66 -2.93
N ALA A 129 -10.67 -34.65 -3.95
CA ALA A 129 -11.28 -35.84 -4.50
C ALA A 129 -10.23 -36.82 -5.03
N THR A 130 -9.25 -36.34 -5.79
CA THR A 130 -8.19 -37.19 -6.35
C THR A 130 -7.37 -37.89 -5.27
N VAL A 131 -7.02 -37.17 -4.19
CA VAL A 131 -6.24 -37.73 -3.08
C VAL A 131 -7.09 -38.67 -2.20
N LEU A 132 -8.28 -38.21 -1.76
CA LEU A 132 -9.11 -38.96 -0.83
C LEU A 132 -9.69 -40.25 -1.45
N THR A 133 -9.95 -40.28 -2.76
CA THR A 133 -10.43 -41.50 -3.42
C THR A 133 -9.38 -42.62 -3.41
N THR A 134 -8.11 -42.32 -3.45
CA THR A 134 -7.02 -43.32 -3.35
C THR A 134 -7.04 -44.05 -1.98
N PHE A 135 -7.57 -43.40 -0.95
CA PHE A 135 -7.73 -43.93 0.39
C PHE A 135 -9.15 -44.46 0.68
N GLY A 136 -10.04 -44.50 -0.33
CA GLY A 136 -11.43 -44.87 -0.16
C GLY A 136 -12.28 -43.87 0.67
N ALA A 137 -11.77 -42.66 0.85
CA ALA A 137 -12.35 -41.62 1.70
C ALA A 137 -12.97 -40.46 0.90
N GLY A 138 -13.33 -40.68 -0.37
CA GLY A 138 -13.81 -39.65 -1.29
C GLY A 138 -14.99 -38.80 -0.78
N ILE A 139 -15.89 -39.42 0.05
CA ILE A 139 -17.04 -38.74 0.64
C ILE A 139 -16.63 -37.52 1.51
N PHE A 140 -15.46 -37.56 2.15
CA PHE A 140 -14.98 -36.47 2.99
C PHE A 140 -14.43 -35.27 2.22
N THR A 141 -14.43 -35.35 0.88
CA THR A 141 -13.99 -34.21 0.05
C THR A 141 -14.88 -32.99 0.23
N VAL A 142 -16.19 -33.21 0.38
CA VAL A 142 -17.18 -32.15 0.62
C VAL A 142 -16.88 -31.44 1.93
N ASP A 143 -16.70 -32.23 3.01
CA ASP A 143 -16.36 -31.68 4.33
C ASP A 143 -15.05 -30.88 4.29
N LEU A 144 -14.03 -31.41 3.59
CA LEU A 144 -12.76 -30.73 3.43
C LEU A 144 -12.92 -29.32 2.81
N VAL A 145 -13.69 -29.23 1.73
CA VAL A 145 -13.94 -27.96 1.04
C VAL A 145 -14.72 -27.00 1.95
N VAL A 146 -15.80 -27.46 2.54
CA VAL A 146 -16.67 -26.65 3.41
C VAL A 146 -15.87 -26.09 4.59
N PHE A 147 -15.19 -26.94 5.34
CA PHE A 147 -14.39 -26.51 6.49
C PHE A 147 -13.25 -25.56 6.10
N SER A 148 -12.58 -25.85 4.99
CA SER A 148 -11.49 -24.99 4.51
C SER A 148 -11.97 -23.58 4.17
N PHE A 149 -13.12 -23.45 3.51
CA PHE A 149 -13.68 -22.14 3.14
C PHE A 149 -14.29 -21.42 4.34
N LEU A 150 -15.03 -22.11 5.21
CA LEU A 150 -15.62 -21.49 6.39
C LEU A 150 -14.56 -20.99 7.37
N ARG A 151 -13.45 -21.71 7.48
CA ARG A 151 -12.43 -21.41 8.49
C ARG A 151 -11.39 -20.41 8.01
N GLU A 152 -10.85 -20.58 6.79
CA GLU A 152 -9.64 -19.86 6.40
C GLU A 152 -9.71 -19.23 5.00
N PHE A 153 -10.00 -20.02 3.95
CA PHE A 153 -9.79 -19.58 2.57
C PHE A 153 -10.63 -18.36 2.17
N ALA A 154 -11.89 -18.30 2.56
CA ALA A 154 -12.73 -17.17 2.18
C ALA A 154 -12.21 -15.84 2.75
N VAL A 155 -11.79 -15.85 4.02
CA VAL A 155 -11.24 -14.66 4.67
C VAL A 155 -9.91 -14.26 4.04
N LEU A 156 -8.99 -15.22 3.87
CA LEU A 156 -7.67 -14.97 3.31
C LEU A 156 -7.74 -14.45 1.87
N LEU A 157 -8.50 -15.12 1.00
CA LEU A 157 -8.64 -14.73 -0.39
C LEU A 157 -9.26 -13.34 -0.52
N THR A 158 -10.33 -13.07 0.23
CA THR A 158 -10.97 -11.75 0.23
C THR A 158 -10.02 -10.68 0.75
N ALA A 159 -9.30 -10.93 1.84
CA ALA A 159 -8.36 -9.98 2.43
C ALA A 159 -7.19 -9.67 1.47
N ILE A 160 -6.57 -10.68 0.87
CA ILE A 160 -5.45 -10.51 -0.07
C ILE A 160 -5.91 -9.73 -1.31
N LEU A 161 -7.07 -10.08 -1.87
CA LEU A 161 -7.59 -9.42 -3.06
C LEU A 161 -7.95 -7.97 -2.78
N MET A 162 -8.58 -7.70 -1.64
CA MET A 162 -8.91 -6.34 -1.23
C MET A 162 -7.67 -5.51 -0.88
N ALA A 163 -6.67 -6.10 -0.21
CA ALA A 163 -5.42 -5.42 0.08
C ALA A 163 -4.68 -5.03 -1.20
N GLY A 164 -4.57 -5.92 -2.18
CA GLY A 164 -3.90 -5.63 -3.44
C GLY A 164 -4.62 -4.58 -4.28
N ARG A 165 -5.92 -4.77 -4.53
CA ARG A 165 -6.71 -3.92 -5.42
C ARG A 165 -7.07 -2.58 -4.78
N THR A 166 -7.61 -2.61 -3.59
CA THR A 166 -8.20 -1.42 -2.96
C THR A 166 -7.14 -0.51 -2.37
N ALA A 167 -6.10 -1.07 -1.74
CA ALA A 167 -5.01 -0.27 -1.19
C ALA A 167 -4.23 0.44 -2.29
N SER A 168 -3.90 -0.24 -3.41
CA SER A 168 -3.19 0.37 -4.53
C SER A 168 -4.00 1.50 -5.18
N ALA A 169 -5.32 1.31 -5.37
CA ALA A 169 -6.20 2.34 -5.91
C ALA A 169 -6.26 3.57 -4.99
N PHE A 170 -6.39 3.36 -3.68
CA PHE A 170 -6.41 4.46 -2.71
C PHE A 170 -5.09 5.21 -2.62
N THR A 171 -3.98 4.48 -2.65
CA THR A 171 -2.64 5.09 -2.65
C THR A 171 -2.45 5.98 -3.88
N ALA A 172 -2.85 5.51 -5.06
CA ALA A 172 -2.78 6.29 -6.29
C ALA A 172 -3.67 7.55 -6.23
N GLU A 173 -4.89 7.43 -5.71
CA GLU A 173 -5.82 8.54 -5.56
C GLU A 173 -5.31 9.60 -4.57
N ILE A 174 -4.83 9.17 -3.39
CA ILE A 174 -4.23 10.09 -2.40
C ILE A 174 -2.95 10.72 -2.95
N GLY A 175 -2.14 9.96 -3.70
CA GLY A 175 -0.95 10.46 -4.36
C GLY A 175 -1.28 11.55 -5.39
N LEU A 176 -2.35 11.35 -6.18
CA LEU A 176 -2.83 12.35 -7.14
C LEU A 176 -3.33 13.62 -6.45
N MET A 177 -4.14 13.47 -5.38
CA MET A 177 -4.63 14.61 -4.58
C MET A 177 -3.46 15.40 -3.96
N LYS A 178 -2.41 14.72 -3.53
CA LYS A 178 -1.20 15.37 -3.02
C LYS A 178 -0.43 16.11 -4.11
N ALA A 179 -0.28 15.52 -5.28
CA ALA A 179 0.38 16.13 -6.43
C ALA A 179 -0.37 17.38 -6.94
N ASN A 180 -1.70 17.40 -6.82
CA ASN A 180 -2.56 18.54 -7.17
C ASN A 180 -2.71 19.57 -6.03
N GLU A 181 -1.99 19.43 -4.92
CA GLU A 181 -2.07 20.30 -3.74
C GLU A 181 -3.47 20.34 -3.08
N GLU A 182 -4.36 19.40 -3.41
CA GLU A 182 -5.72 19.34 -2.86
C GLU A 182 -5.72 19.05 -1.35
N ILE A 183 -4.76 18.25 -0.87
CA ILE A 183 -4.61 17.95 0.56
C ILE A 183 -4.20 19.21 1.33
N ASP A 184 -3.30 20.00 0.76
CA ASP A 184 -2.84 21.26 1.37
C ASP A 184 -3.97 22.30 1.37
N ALA A 185 -4.78 22.35 0.32
CA ALA A 185 -5.99 23.17 0.28
C ALA A 185 -7.00 22.77 1.37
N ILE A 186 -7.22 21.48 1.63
CA ILE A 186 -8.07 20.98 2.71
C ILE A 186 -7.53 21.44 4.07
N GLN A 187 -6.22 21.39 4.27
CA GLN A 187 -5.59 21.83 5.54
C GLN A 187 -5.69 23.34 5.73
N THR A 188 -5.53 24.14 4.68
CA THR A 188 -5.67 25.60 4.77
C THR A 188 -7.10 26.05 5.11
N LEU A 189 -8.11 25.24 4.76
CA LEU A 189 -9.51 25.42 5.17
C LEU A 189 -9.77 24.99 6.62
N GLY A 190 -8.74 24.54 7.37
CA GLY A 190 -8.87 24.08 8.74
C GLY A 190 -9.54 22.72 8.90
N LEU A 191 -9.67 21.95 7.79
CA LEU A 191 -10.25 20.61 7.79
C LEU A 191 -9.17 19.56 7.99
N ASN A 192 -9.51 18.48 8.72
CA ASN A 192 -8.59 17.36 8.91
C ASN A 192 -8.66 16.38 7.71
N PRO A 193 -7.60 16.22 6.91
CA PRO A 193 -7.60 15.32 5.76
C PRO A 193 -7.86 13.86 6.16
N VAL A 194 -7.41 13.42 7.33
CA VAL A 194 -7.63 12.04 7.82
C VAL A 194 -9.11 11.79 8.06
N GLU A 195 -9.82 12.74 8.70
CA GLU A 195 -11.26 12.64 8.96
C GLU A 195 -12.07 12.68 7.67
N LEU A 196 -11.59 13.44 6.66
CA LEU A 196 -12.32 13.67 5.43
C LEU A 196 -12.12 12.54 4.40
N LEU A 197 -10.89 12.05 4.26
CA LEU A 197 -10.48 11.13 3.19
C LEU A 197 -10.32 9.69 3.68
N VAL A 198 -9.65 9.51 4.84
CA VAL A 198 -9.30 8.16 5.31
C VAL A 198 -10.48 7.50 6.02
N LEU A 199 -11.14 8.22 6.90
CA LEU A 199 -12.18 7.67 7.76
C LEU A 199 -13.36 7.04 6.98
N PRO A 200 -13.97 7.67 5.96
CA PRO A 200 -15.07 7.07 5.21
C PRO A 200 -14.63 5.80 4.46
N ARG A 201 -13.38 5.74 4.02
CA ARG A 201 -12.81 4.57 3.33
C ARG A 201 -12.58 3.40 4.28
N VAL A 202 -12.03 3.67 5.45
CA VAL A 202 -11.82 2.64 6.49
C VAL A 202 -13.16 2.07 6.97
N LEU A 203 -14.16 2.92 7.21
CA LEU A 203 -15.51 2.47 7.56
C LEU A 203 -16.17 1.63 6.45
N ALA A 204 -16.02 2.07 5.20
CA ALA A 204 -16.53 1.32 4.05
C ALA A 204 -15.87 -0.06 3.92
N LEU A 205 -14.54 -0.16 4.14
CA LEU A 205 -13.83 -1.42 4.17
C LEU A 205 -14.31 -2.33 5.31
N LEU A 206 -14.48 -1.78 6.51
CA LEU A 206 -14.91 -2.51 7.69
C LEU A 206 -16.29 -3.16 7.49
N ILE A 207 -17.18 -2.50 6.76
CA ILE A 207 -18.50 -3.02 6.42
C ILE A 207 -18.45 -3.96 5.23
N SER A 208 -17.68 -3.63 4.20
CA SER A 208 -17.63 -4.40 2.96
C SER A 208 -16.89 -5.73 3.12
N LEU A 209 -15.82 -5.80 3.92
CA LEU A 209 -15.03 -7.02 4.09
C LEU A 209 -15.83 -8.22 4.59
N PRO A 210 -16.63 -8.13 5.68
CA PRO A 210 -17.46 -9.25 6.13
C PRO A 210 -18.49 -9.69 5.08
N MET A 211 -19.12 -8.75 4.39
CA MET A 211 -20.09 -9.07 3.33
C MET A 211 -19.43 -9.79 2.16
N LEU A 212 -18.28 -9.31 1.70
CA LEU A 212 -17.52 -9.94 0.61
C LEU A 212 -16.97 -11.30 1.00
N THR A 213 -16.54 -11.47 2.25
CA THR A 213 -16.10 -12.75 2.80
C THR A 213 -17.25 -13.77 2.80
N PHE A 214 -18.44 -13.35 3.22
CA PHE A 214 -19.63 -14.20 3.19
C PHE A 214 -19.97 -14.64 1.75
N ILE A 215 -19.95 -13.73 0.79
CA ILE A 215 -20.14 -14.05 -0.63
C ILE A 215 -19.07 -15.02 -1.11
N GLY A 216 -17.82 -14.80 -0.72
CA GLY A 216 -16.70 -15.67 -1.04
C GLY A 216 -16.84 -17.08 -0.48
N MET A 217 -17.34 -17.23 0.76
CA MET A 217 -17.67 -18.53 1.37
C MET A 217 -18.70 -19.29 0.53
N VAL A 218 -19.81 -18.66 0.23
CA VAL A 218 -20.91 -19.28 -0.52
C VAL A 218 -20.44 -19.71 -1.91
N CYS A 219 -19.74 -18.81 -2.63
CA CYS A 219 -19.26 -19.11 -3.98
C CYS A 219 -18.16 -20.18 -4.00
N GLY A 220 -17.25 -20.18 -3.01
CA GLY A 220 -16.21 -21.19 -2.90
C GLY A 220 -16.76 -22.58 -2.60
N ILE A 221 -17.69 -22.68 -1.65
CA ILE A 221 -18.37 -23.93 -1.35
C ILE A 221 -19.16 -24.41 -2.58
N PHE A 222 -19.88 -23.52 -3.26
CA PHE A 222 -20.61 -23.85 -4.47
C PHE A 222 -19.69 -24.38 -5.58
N GLY A 223 -18.54 -23.75 -5.79
CA GLY A 223 -17.51 -24.22 -6.74
C GLY A 223 -17.01 -25.63 -6.40
N GLY A 224 -16.76 -25.88 -5.12
CA GLY A 224 -16.38 -27.21 -4.65
C GLY A 224 -17.48 -28.26 -4.81
N MET A 225 -18.73 -27.93 -4.50
CA MET A 225 -19.88 -28.84 -4.68
C MET A 225 -20.08 -29.23 -6.15
N VAL A 226 -19.97 -28.28 -7.08
CA VAL A 226 -20.08 -28.57 -8.52
C VAL A 226 -19.04 -29.61 -8.96
N VAL A 227 -17.80 -29.46 -8.52
CA VAL A 227 -16.74 -30.43 -8.85
C VAL A 227 -16.97 -31.78 -8.18
N CYS A 228 -17.36 -31.82 -6.90
CA CYS A 228 -17.67 -33.08 -6.22
C CYS A 228 -18.83 -33.82 -6.89
N ALA A 229 -19.85 -33.12 -7.33
CA ALA A 229 -20.98 -33.75 -8.06
C ALA A 229 -20.51 -34.33 -9.42
N LEU A 230 -19.59 -33.67 -10.11
CA LEU A 230 -19.12 -34.15 -11.41
C LEU A 230 -18.06 -35.26 -11.31
N THR A 231 -17.24 -35.28 -10.24
CA THR A 231 -16.11 -36.23 -10.14
C THR A 231 -16.42 -37.48 -9.30
N LEU A 232 -17.30 -37.35 -8.31
CA LEU A 232 -17.57 -38.42 -7.35
C LEU A 232 -18.97 -39.05 -7.53
N ASP A 233 -19.78 -38.60 -8.50
CA ASP A 233 -21.19 -38.98 -8.67
C ASP A 233 -22.02 -38.88 -7.37
N ILE A 234 -21.60 -38.03 -6.44
CA ILE A 234 -22.30 -37.76 -5.19
C ILE A 234 -23.41 -36.74 -5.51
N SER A 235 -24.64 -37.17 -5.38
CA SER A 235 -25.81 -36.28 -5.41
C SER A 235 -25.68 -35.22 -4.31
N PRO A 236 -25.91 -33.95 -4.60
CA PRO A 236 -25.81 -32.85 -3.63
C PRO A 236 -26.81 -32.94 -2.49
#